data_b516b6c8ed167208a7ceb57909e14bec
#
_entry.id   b516b6c8ed167208a7ceb57909e14bec
#
_cell.length_a   1.000
_cell.length_b   1.000
_cell.length_c   1.000
_cell.angle_alpha   90.00
_cell.angle_beta   90.00
_cell.angle_gamma   90.00
#
_symmetry.space_group_name_H-M   'P 1'
#
loop_
_entity.id
_entity.type
_entity.pdbx_description
1 polymer ?
#
loop_
_entity_poly.entity_id
_entity_poly.type
_entity_poly.pdbx_seq_one_letter_code
_entity_poly.pdbx_strand_id
1 'polypeptide(L)'
;HSATFSLASKSFQANQMIPEKFTCDGSDYSPALEWYGTPDKTKSFVLIMDDPDAPIGMWDHWILFNIPSSVTHLNENLHILPHGTKMGNNSWNRGKYGGPCPPDREHRYFFKLYALDCLLDLAEGATKQAIETAMEAHILASAELIGLYDLRKRRKQS
;
A
#
# COMPACT_ATOMS: atom_id res chain seq x y z
N HIS A 1 17.16 11.30 19.95
CA HIS A 1 15.79 11.49 19.46
C HIS A 1 15.48 10.43 18.41
N SER A 2 14.20 10.17 18.22
CA SER A 2 13.78 9.13 17.31
C SER A 2 13.82 9.62 15.86
N ALA A 3 14.13 8.68 14.94
CA ALA A 3 14.04 8.94 13.52
C ALA A 3 12.56 9.08 13.13
N THR A 4 12.30 9.88 12.09
CA THR A 4 10.96 10.02 11.55
C THR A 4 10.57 8.72 10.81
N PHE A 5 9.36 8.25 11.06
CA PHE A 5 8.83 7.09 10.35
C PHE A 5 8.55 7.48 8.89
N SER A 6 9.17 6.79 7.94
CA SER A 6 9.08 7.15 6.52
C SER A 6 8.98 5.91 5.64
N LEU A 7 8.32 6.08 4.49
CA LEU A 7 8.09 5.02 3.50
C LEU A 7 8.65 5.45 2.16
N ALA A 8 9.38 4.56 1.52
CA ALA A 8 9.98 4.81 0.21
C ALA A 8 9.93 3.55 -0.66
N SER A 9 10.24 3.70 -1.93
CA SER A 9 10.33 2.57 -2.86
C SER A 9 11.60 2.68 -3.69
N LYS A 10 12.21 1.52 -3.97
CA LYS A 10 13.29 1.44 -4.94
C LYS A 10 12.76 1.41 -6.36
N SER A 11 11.45 1.19 -6.52
CA SER A 11 10.81 1.07 -7.83
C SER A 11 10.44 2.40 -8.45
N PHE A 12 10.17 3.43 -7.62
CA PHE A 12 9.83 4.77 -8.10
C PHE A 12 10.05 5.80 -6.98
N GLN A 13 10.20 7.06 -7.36
CA GLN A 13 10.37 8.14 -6.40
C GLN A 13 9.03 8.78 -6.07
N ALA A 14 8.95 9.37 -4.87
CA ALA A 14 7.73 10.05 -4.41
C ALA A 14 7.28 11.11 -5.40
N ASN A 15 5.99 11.13 -5.69
CA ASN A 15 5.33 12.07 -6.58
C ASN A 15 5.78 11.97 -8.05
N GLN A 16 6.40 10.83 -8.41
CA GLN A 16 6.80 10.54 -9.78
C GLN A 16 5.94 9.42 -10.36
N MET A 17 6.03 9.25 -11.68
CA MET A 17 5.26 8.22 -12.38
C MET A 17 5.66 6.82 -11.91
N ILE A 18 4.67 5.99 -11.59
CA ILE A 18 4.89 4.59 -11.27
C ILE A 18 5.20 3.86 -12.59
N PRO A 19 6.28 3.06 -12.66
CA PRO A 19 6.62 2.34 -13.89
C PRO A 19 5.50 1.39 -14.34
N GLU A 20 5.36 1.21 -15.64
CA GLU A 20 4.32 0.35 -16.24
C GLU A 20 4.31 -1.06 -15.68
N LYS A 21 5.47 -1.58 -15.30
CA LYS A 21 5.64 -2.92 -14.75
C LYS A 21 4.69 -3.21 -13.58
N PHE A 22 4.35 -2.18 -12.81
CA PHE A 22 3.53 -2.30 -11.60
C PHE A 22 2.07 -1.94 -11.84
N THR A 23 1.66 -1.81 -13.09
CA THR A 23 0.34 -1.34 -13.48
C THR A 23 -0.35 -2.29 -14.45
N CYS A 24 -1.60 -2.00 -14.81
CA CYS A 24 -2.35 -2.79 -15.79
C CYS A 24 -1.78 -2.71 -17.21
N ASP A 25 -0.89 -1.74 -17.49
CA ASP A 25 -0.20 -1.65 -18.78
C ASP A 25 0.98 -2.63 -18.88
N GLY A 26 1.39 -3.23 -17.79
CA GLY A 26 2.52 -4.14 -17.74
C GLY A 26 2.20 -5.42 -16.97
N SER A 27 3.18 -5.93 -16.24
CA SER A 27 3.07 -7.20 -15.52
C SER A 27 2.15 -7.14 -14.29
N ASP A 28 1.79 -5.95 -13.86
CA ASP A 28 0.93 -5.72 -12.69
C ASP A 28 1.56 -6.27 -11.40
N TYR A 29 2.86 -6.14 -11.28
CA TYR A 29 3.61 -6.56 -10.08
C TYR A 29 3.44 -5.51 -8.98
N SER A 30 3.44 -5.95 -7.72
CA SER A 30 3.52 -5.02 -6.60
C SER A 30 4.93 -4.42 -6.56
N PRO A 31 5.06 -3.11 -6.26
CA PRO A 31 6.38 -2.48 -6.21
C PRO A 31 7.12 -2.83 -4.93
N ALA A 32 8.45 -2.69 -4.96
CA ALA A 32 9.27 -2.81 -3.76
C ALA A 32 8.97 -1.64 -2.84
N LEU A 33 8.88 -1.90 -1.54
CA LEU A 33 8.66 -0.87 -0.53
C LEU A 33 9.66 -1.08 0.60
N GLU A 34 10.07 0.02 1.23
CA GLU A 34 10.94 -0.04 2.41
C GLU A 34 10.59 1.09 3.35
N TRP A 35 10.85 0.91 4.63
CA TRP A 35 10.52 1.94 5.62
C TRP A 35 11.57 2.02 6.71
N TYR A 36 11.61 3.19 7.32
CA TYR A 36 12.63 3.56 8.30
C TYR A 36 11.96 4.26 9.48
N GLY A 37 12.63 4.21 10.64
CA GLY A 37 12.15 4.94 11.81
C GLY A 37 11.01 4.27 12.54
N THR A 38 10.94 2.94 12.50
CA THR A 38 9.91 2.17 13.18
C THR A 38 9.87 2.51 14.68
N PRO A 39 8.69 2.90 15.24
CA PRO A 39 8.59 3.18 16.68
C PRO A 39 8.89 1.95 17.52
N ASP A 40 9.45 2.16 18.71
CA ASP A 40 9.93 1.09 19.59
C ASP A 40 8.85 0.09 20.01
N LYS A 41 7.62 0.54 20.19
CA LYS A 41 6.54 -0.31 20.70
C LYS A 41 5.73 -0.99 19.60
N THR A 42 6.21 -0.92 18.37
CA THR A 42 5.50 -1.49 17.21
C THR A 42 5.40 -3.00 17.33
N LYS A 43 4.19 -3.52 17.16
CA LYS A 43 3.90 -4.95 17.13
C LYS A 43 3.59 -5.44 15.73
N SER A 44 3.03 -4.57 14.88
CA SER A 44 2.71 -4.92 13.50
C SER A 44 2.59 -3.67 12.65
N PHE A 45 2.53 -3.88 11.33
CA PHE A 45 2.25 -2.81 10.37
C PHE A 45 1.00 -3.14 9.56
N VAL A 46 0.33 -2.09 9.09
CA VAL A 46 -0.75 -2.19 8.11
C VAL A 46 -0.34 -1.34 6.91
N LEU A 47 -0.48 -1.92 5.71
CA LEU A 47 -0.23 -1.21 4.45
C LEU A 47 -1.53 -1.11 3.69
N ILE A 48 -1.88 0.11 3.28
CA ILE A 48 -3.07 0.36 2.47
C ILE A 48 -2.63 1.21 1.27
N MET A 49 -2.87 0.68 0.06
CA MET A 49 -2.65 1.41 -1.18
C MET A 49 -4.01 1.79 -1.75
N ASP A 50 -4.28 3.08 -1.91
CA ASP A 50 -5.58 3.53 -2.41
C ASP A 50 -5.44 4.67 -3.43
N ASP A 51 -6.53 4.93 -4.15
CA ASP A 51 -6.64 5.94 -5.19
C ASP A 51 -7.85 6.83 -4.91
N PRO A 52 -7.65 8.05 -4.39
CA PRO A 52 -8.75 8.97 -4.12
C PRO A 52 -9.29 9.66 -5.37
N ASP A 53 -8.62 9.52 -6.52
CA ASP A 53 -8.99 10.18 -7.77
C ASP A 53 -9.89 9.33 -8.67
N ALA A 54 -10.23 8.13 -8.25
CA ALA A 54 -11.11 7.25 -9.01
C ALA A 54 -12.50 7.89 -9.19
N PRO A 55 -13.13 7.72 -10.37
CA PRO A 55 -14.43 8.38 -10.66
C PRO A 55 -15.53 8.10 -9.66
N ILE A 56 -15.54 6.92 -9.05
CA ILE A 56 -16.56 6.54 -8.08
C ILE A 56 -16.14 6.81 -6.64
N GLY A 57 -15.02 7.51 -6.43
CA GLY A 57 -14.48 7.82 -5.10
C GLY A 57 -13.27 6.96 -4.76
N MET A 58 -12.98 6.82 -3.47
CA MET A 58 -11.80 6.08 -3.00
C MET A 58 -11.82 4.63 -3.51
N TRP A 59 -10.74 4.22 -4.19
CA TRP A 59 -10.58 2.86 -4.68
C TRP A 59 -9.38 2.22 -4.02
N ASP A 60 -9.57 1.08 -3.35
CA ASP A 60 -8.51 0.39 -2.61
C ASP A 60 -7.84 -0.65 -3.49
N HIS A 61 -6.54 -0.51 -3.66
CA HIS A 61 -5.75 -1.36 -4.56
C HIS A 61 -5.08 -2.54 -3.85
N TRP A 62 -4.61 -2.33 -2.61
CA TRP A 62 -3.81 -3.35 -1.94
C TRP A 62 -3.86 -3.11 -0.44
N ILE A 63 -4.16 -4.16 0.32
CA ILE A 63 -4.25 -4.06 1.78
C ILE A 63 -3.53 -5.25 2.39
N LEU A 64 -2.55 -4.97 3.27
CA LEU A 64 -1.86 -5.98 4.06
C LEU A 64 -1.96 -5.58 5.53
N PHE A 65 -2.17 -6.53 6.41
CA PHE A 65 -2.17 -6.26 7.84
C PHE A 65 -1.46 -7.37 8.61
N ASN A 66 -1.14 -7.10 9.87
CA ASN A 66 -0.32 -7.99 10.70
C ASN A 66 1.04 -8.29 10.09
N ILE A 67 1.63 -7.29 9.40
CA ILE A 67 3.02 -7.39 8.95
C ILE A 67 3.89 -7.37 10.20
N PRO A 68 4.79 -8.36 10.38
CA PRO A 68 5.62 -8.42 11.61
C PRO A 68 6.46 -7.17 11.83
N SER A 69 6.64 -6.79 13.09
CA SER A 69 7.39 -5.59 13.46
C SER A 69 8.87 -5.65 13.05
N SER A 70 9.40 -6.83 12.82
CA SER A 70 10.79 -7.01 12.37
C SER A 70 10.97 -6.75 10.87
N VAL A 71 9.87 -6.68 10.12
CA VAL A 71 9.92 -6.42 8.67
C VAL A 71 10.14 -4.95 8.42
N THR A 72 11.08 -4.60 7.53
CA THR A 72 11.37 -3.22 7.15
C THR A 72 11.25 -2.98 5.65
N HIS A 73 10.94 -4.03 4.90
CA HIS A 73 10.76 -3.91 3.44
C HIS A 73 9.89 -5.02 2.90
N LEU A 74 9.32 -4.78 1.72
CA LEU A 74 8.60 -5.79 0.93
C LEU A 74 9.23 -5.82 -0.45
N ASN A 75 9.49 -7.01 -0.96
CA ASN A 75 10.12 -7.20 -2.26
C ASN A 75 9.15 -6.92 -3.40
N GLU A 76 9.69 -6.54 -4.56
CA GLU A 76 8.93 -6.41 -5.79
C GLU A 76 8.26 -7.75 -6.14
N ASN A 77 7.04 -7.69 -6.68
CA ASN A 77 6.27 -8.88 -7.06
C ASN A 77 6.08 -9.82 -5.88
N LEU A 78 5.61 -9.27 -4.78
CA LEU A 78 5.45 -9.99 -3.52
C LEU A 78 4.33 -11.01 -3.63
N HIS A 79 4.66 -12.29 -3.51
CA HIS A 79 3.68 -13.38 -3.54
C HIS A 79 3.87 -14.37 -2.38
N ILE A 80 4.99 -14.27 -1.66
CA ILE A 80 5.19 -14.99 -0.41
C ILE A 80 5.26 -13.95 0.69
N LEU A 81 4.20 -13.88 1.50
CA LEU A 81 4.10 -12.85 2.54
C LEU A 81 4.96 -13.19 3.75
N PRO A 82 5.45 -12.16 4.48
CA PRO A 82 6.09 -12.40 5.76
C PRO A 82 5.16 -13.20 6.68
N HIS A 83 5.73 -14.06 7.51
CA HIS A 83 4.96 -14.93 8.40
C HIS A 83 3.96 -14.13 9.24
N GLY A 84 2.70 -14.55 9.24
CA GLY A 84 1.64 -13.89 9.99
C GLY A 84 0.91 -12.79 9.26
N THR A 85 1.47 -12.30 8.15
CA THR A 85 0.83 -11.24 7.35
C THR A 85 -0.41 -11.78 6.66
N LYS A 86 -1.47 -10.97 6.68
CA LYS A 86 -2.75 -11.30 6.04
C LYS A 86 -3.08 -10.23 5.00
N MET A 87 -3.81 -10.62 3.96
CA MET A 87 -4.31 -9.68 2.96
C MET A 87 -5.73 -9.28 3.27
N GLY A 88 -5.99 -7.97 3.19
CA GLY A 88 -7.35 -7.46 3.23
C GLY A 88 -7.96 -7.48 1.84
N ASN A 89 -9.27 -7.25 1.79
CA ASN A 89 -10.02 -7.25 0.55
C ASN A 89 -9.92 -5.88 -0.14
N ASN A 90 -9.48 -5.86 -1.40
CA ASN A 90 -9.41 -4.60 -2.14
C ASN A 90 -10.76 -4.30 -2.81
N SER A 91 -10.86 -3.18 -3.55
CA SER A 91 -12.10 -2.76 -4.18
C SER A 91 -12.57 -3.66 -5.33
N TRP A 92 -11.68 -4.53 -5.83
CA TRP A 92 -12.07 -5.60 -6.77
C TRP A 92 -12.58 -6.84 -6.05
N ASN A 93 -12.72 -6.77 -4.72
CA ASN A 93 -13.15 -7.88 -3.88
C ASN A 93 -12.17 -9.05 -3.94
N ARG A 94 -10.87 -8.75 -3.95
CA ARG A 94 -9.79 -9.74 -4.01
C ARG A 94 -8.76 -9.47 -2.93
N GLY A 95 -8.14 -10.52 -2.42
CA GLY A 95 -7.03 -10.40 -1.48
C GLY A 95 -5.70 -10.42 -2.18
N LYS A 96 -5.45 -9.43 -3.06
CA LYS A 96 -4.17 -9.33 -3.77
C LYS A 96 -3.94 -7.91 -4.26
N TYR A 97 -2.71 -7.64 -4.71
CA TYR A 97 -2.35 -6.37 -5.32
C TYR A 97 -3.09 -6.19 -6.66
N GLY A 98 -3.69 -5.02 -6.83
CA GLY A 98 -4.20 -4.58 -8.12
C GLY A 98 -3.54 -3.26 -8.46
N GLY A 99 -2.83 -3.20 -9.58
CA GLY A 99 -2.04 -2.02 -9.93
C GLY A 99 -2.86 -0.86 -10.48
N PRO A 100 -2.22 0.31 -10.63
CA PRO A 100 -2.83 1.47 -11.24
C PRO A 100 -3.40 1.19 -12.63
N CYS A 101 -4.64 1.61 -12.85
CA CYS A 101 -5.31 1.47 -14.14
C CYS A 101 -6.36 2.58 -14.29
N PRO A 102 -5.93 3.86 -14.32
CA PRO A 102 -6.87 4.99 -14.30
C PRO A 102 -7.65 5.08 -15.62
N PRO A 103 -9.00 5.10 -15.56
CA PRO A 103 -9.82 5.04 -16.78
C PRO A 103 -9.92 6.38 -17.52
N ASP A 104 -9.70 7.50 -16.85
CA ASP A 104 -10.04 8.82 -17.37
C ASP A 104 -8.87 9.81 -17.47
N ARG A 105 -7.94 9.80 -16.52
CA ARG A 105 -6.84 10.77 -16.45
C ARG A 105 -5.76 10.26 -15.51
N GLU A 106 -4.70 11.07 -15.29
CA GLU A 106 -3.69 10.73 -14.31
C GLU A 106 -4.29 10.72 -12.90
N HIS A 107 -4.02 9.65 -12.16
CA HIS A 107 -4.47 9.51 -10.77
C HIS A 107 -3.27 9.47 -9.83
N ARG A 108 -3.52 9.80 -8.56
CA ARG A 108 -2.55 9.67 -7.48
C ARG A 108 -2.82 8.36 -6.75
N TYR A 109 -1.74 7.64 -6.44
CA TYR A 109 -1.80 6.37 -5.72
C TYR A 109 -1.06 6.53 -4.41
N PHE A 110 -1.78 6.39 -3.30
CA PHE A 110 -1.25 6.60 -1.96
C PHE A 110 -0.91 5.26 -1.34
N PHE A 111 0.37 5.07 -0.99
CA PHE A 111 0.80 3.94 -0.19
C PHE A 111 0.90 4.44 1.24
N LYS A 112 0.04 3.94 2.12
CA LYS A 112 -0.05 4.38 3.51
C LYS A 112 0.38 3.24 4.41
N LEU A 113 1.37 3.48 5.25
CA LEU A 113 1.88 2.48 6.19
C LEU A 113 1.64 2.95 7.61
N TYR A 114 1.07 2.09 8.44
CA TYR A 114 0.77 2.38 9.83
C TYR A 114 1.53 1.43 10.73
N ALA A 115 2.21 1.97 11.74
CA ALA A 115 2.86 1.17 12.77
C ALA A 115 1.90 1.09 13.96
N LEU A 116 1.58 -0.12 14.38
CA LEU A 116 0.59 -0.37 15.44
C LEU A 116 1.24 -1.00 16.66
N ASP A 117 0.67 -0.74 17.84
CA ASP A 117 1.10 -1.32 19.10
C ASP A 117 0.43 -2.68 19.40
N CYS A 118 -0.26 -3.24 18.43
CA CYS A 118 -0.96 -4.53 18.59
C CYS A 118 -1.00 -5.30 17.28
N LEU A 119 -1.40 -6.57 17.37
CA LEU A 119 -1.82 -7.34 16.20
C LEU A 119 -3.33 -7.20 16.07
N LEU A 120 -3.83 -7.18 14.85
CA LEU A 120 -5.27 -7.11 14.61
C LEU A 120 -5.87 -8.51 14.61
N ASP A 121 -6.95 -8.69 15.37
CA ASP A 121 -7.66 -9.96 15.46
C ASP A 121 -8.72 -10.03 14.37
N LEU A 122 -8.26 -10.09 13.12
CA LEU A 122 -9.12 -10.13 11.94
C LEU A 122 -8.69 -11.28 11.03
N ALA A 123 -9.66 -11.83 10.31
CA ALA A 123 -9.42 -12.92 9.38
C ALA A 123 -8.88 -12.40 8.05
N GLU A 124 -8.25 -13.29 7.30
CA GLU A 124 -7.88 -13.06 5.90
C GLU A 124 -9.11 -12.57 5.13
N GLY A 125 -8.94 -11.56 4.30
CA GLY A 125 -10.04 -11.00 3.53
C GLY A 125 -10.84 -9.92 4.26
N ALA A 126 -10.36 -9.44 5.41
CA ALA A 126 -11.04 -8.38 6.15
C ALA A 126 -11.20 -7.13 5.28
N THR A 127 -12.30 -6.41 5.49
CA THR A 127 -12.57 -5.18 4.75
C THR A 127 -11.67 -4.05 5.24
N LYS A 128 -11.46 -3.05 4.38
CA LYS A 128 -10.71 -1.85 4.77
C LYS A 128 -11.34 -1.19 6.00
N GLN A 129 -12.67 -1.09 6.03
CA GLN A 129 -13.38 -0.48 7.16
C GLN A 129 -13.12 -1.24 8.46
N ALA A 130 -13.16 -2.56 8.43
CA ALA A 130 -12.89 -3.38 9.62
C ALA A 130 -11.47 -3.17 10.11
N ILE A 131 -10.51 -3.10 9.20
CA ILE A 131 -9.10 -2.87 9.52
C ILE A 131 -8.90 -1.49 10.11
N GLU A 132 -9.47 -0.46 9.50
CA GLU A 132 -9.35 0.93 9.98
C GLU A 132 -9.98 1.09 11.37
N THR A 133 -11.13 0.49 11.58
CA THR A 133 -11.79 0.53 12.89
C THR A 133 -10.94 -0.16 13.95
N ALA A 134 -10.37 -1.32 13.61
CA ALA A 134 -9.57 -2.10 14.57
C ALA A 134 -8.26 -1.39 14.92
N MET A 135 -7.66 -0.66 13.98
CA MET A 135 -6.36 -0.03 14.24
C MET A 135 -6.45 1.39 14.83
N GLU A 136 -7.62 2.00 14.84
CA GLU A 136 -7.83 3.42 15.15
C GLU A 136 -7.15 3.88 16.45
N ALA A 137 -7.27 3.13 17.54
CA ALA A 137 -6.71 3.52 18.83
C ALA A 137 -5.28 2.98 19.05
N HIS A 138 -4.69 2.36 18.03
CA HIS A 138 -3.42 1.64 18.16
C HIS A 138 -2.31 2.16 17.27
N ILE A 139 -2.55 3.25 16.54
CA ILE A 139 -1.57 3.80 15.60
C ILE A 139 -0.48 4.57 16.36
N LEU A 140 0.75 4.08 16.28
CA LEU A 140 1.91 4.75 16.88
C LEU A 140 2.50 5.80 15.93
N ALA A 141 2.48 5.51 14.64
CA ALA A 141 3.02 6.40 13.62
C ALA A 141 2.48 5.98 12.26
N SER A 142 2.49 6.91 11.31
CA SER A 142 2.09 6.62 9.94
C SER A 142 3.09 7.26 8.98
N ALA A 143 3.21 6.64 7.79
CA ALA A 143 4.06 7.13 6.72
C ALA A 143 3.31 6.97 5.41
N GLU A 144 3.65 7.81 4.43
CA GLU A 144 2.94 7.84 3.16
C GLU A 144 3.91 8.01 2.01
N LEU A 145 3.62 7.33 0.90
CA LEU A 145 4.35 7.48 -0.35
C LEU A 145 3.32 7.63 -1.46
N ILE A 146 3.46 8.66 -2.28
CA ILE A 146 2.51 8.93 -3.37
C ILE A 146 3.21 8.68 -4.69
N GLY A 147 2.56 7.89 -5.56
CA GLY A 147 2.99 7.70 -6.94
C GLY A 147 1.89 8.15 -7.90
N LEU A 148 2.27 8.45 -9.13
CA LEU A 148 1.35 8.92 -10.16
C LEU A 148 1.28 7.90 -11.29
N TYR A 149 0.14 7.79 -11.94
CA TYR A 149 0.06 6.99 -13.16
C TYR A 149 -1.07 7.49 -14.07
N ASP A 150 -0.81 7.42 -15.37
CA ASP A 150 -1.81 7.59 -16.42
C ASP A 150 -1.55 6.49 -17.45
N LEU A 151 -2.59 6.02 -18.12
CA LEU A 151 -2.45 4.93 -19.09
C LEU A 151 -1.48 5.30 -20.21
N ARG A 152 -0.70 4.31 -20.65
CA ARG A 152 0.30 4.49 -21.71
C ARG A 152 -0.29 5.12 -22.97
N LYS A 153 -1.49 4.70 -23.36
CA LYS A 153 -2.14 5.22 -24.57
C LYS A 153 -2.42 6.72 -24.50
N ARG A 154 -2.74 7.26 -23.31
CA ARG A 154 -2.96 8.70 -23.15
C ARG A 154 -1.66 9.47 -23.14
N ARG A 155 -0.62 8.92 -22.50
CA ARG A 155 0.70 9.58 -22.45
C ARG A 155 1.31 9.74 -23.84
N LYS A 156 1.04 8.78 -24.74
CA LYS A 156 1.55 8.82 -26.11
C LYS A 156 0.83 9.81 -26.99
N GLN A 157 -0.35 10.27 -26.59
CA GLN A 157 -1.15 11.21 -27.34
C GLN A 157 -0.82 12.68 -27.03
N SER A 158 -0.05 12.93 -25.99
CA SER A 158 0.29 14.29 -25.56
C SER A 158 1.50 14.87 -26.30
#